data_91f645f0e41705bf5df5198b6681c6b4
#
_entry.id   91f645f0e41705bf5df5198b6681c6b4
#
_cell.length_a   1.000
_cell.length_b   1.000
_cell.length_c   1.000
_cell.angle_alpha   90.00
_cell.angle_beta   90.00
_cell.angle_gamma   90.00
#
_symmetry.space_group_name_H-M   'P 1'
#
loop_
_entity.id
_entity.type
_entity.pdbx_description
1 polymer ?
#
loop_
_entity_poly.entity_id
_entity_poly.type
_entity_poly.pdbx_seq_one_letter_code
_entity_poly.pdbx_strand_id
1 'polypeptide(L)' 'MPKLKNVEELNYEEAIQELEEIIATLEQGENTLDEALALFERGQALSRHCSGMLDSAELRVQQLTSEDSVVALE' A
#
# COMPACT_ATOMS: atom_id res chain seq x y z
N MET A 1 8.50 20.79 9.92
CA MET A 1 8.18 19.40 9.69
C MET A 1 7.50 19.25 8.34
N PRO A 2 8.02 18.40 7.49
CA PRO A 2 7.38 18.24 6.19
C PRO A 2 6.01 17.59 6.35
N LYS A 3 5.09 18.04 5.53
CA LYS A 3 3.79 17.43 5.50
C LYS A 3 3.88 16.09 4.78
N LEU A 4 3.19 15.12 5.34
CA LEU A 4 3.06 13.85 4.65
C LEU A 4 2.16 14.04 3.44
N LYS A 5 2.51 13.37 2.36
CA LYS A 5 1.66 13.36 1.19
C LYS A 5 0.36 12.63 1.50
N ASN A 6 -0.68 13.01 0.80
CA ASN A 6 -1.90 12.21 0.84
C ASN A 6 -1.58 10.82 0.35
N VAL A 7 -2.18 9.83 1.00
CA VAL A 7 -1.92 8.44 0.65
C VAL A 7 -2.14 8.20 -0.84
N GLU A 8 -3.16 8.82 -1.39
CA GLU A 8 -3.52 8.63 -2.79
C GLU A 8 -2.48 9.15 -3.76
N GLU A 9 -1.58 10.02 -3.29
CA GLU A 9 -0.52 10.56 -4.13
C GLU A 9 0.73 9.72 -4.16
N LEU A 10 0.79 8.69 -3.31
CA LEU A 10 1.96 7.85 -3.20
C LEU A 10 1.92 6.73 -4.24
N ASN A 11 3.07 6.43 -4.84
CA ASN A 11 3.16 5.24 -5.66
C ASN A 11 3.32 4.03 -4.73
N TYR A 12 3.32 2.85 -5.31
CA TYR A 12 3.35 1.61 -4.53
C TYR A 12 4.59 1.53 -3.64
N GLU A 13 5.74 1.83 -4.19
CA GLU A 13 6.99 1.74 -3.44
C GLU A 13 7.02 2.73 -2.28
N GLU A 14 6.57 3.95 -2.53
CA GLU A 14 6.50 4.96 -1.48
C GLU A 14 5.55 4.56 -0.37
N ALA A 15 4.40 4.02 -0.76
CA ALA A 15 3.40 3.62 0.21
C ALA A 15 3.90 2.46 1.07
N ILE A 16 4.53 1.48 0.46
CA ILE A 16 5.08 0.34 1.19
C ILE A 16 6.18 0.79 2.13
N GLN A 17 7.05 1.68 1.67
CA GLN A 17 8.13 2.18 2.51
C GLN A 17 7.58 2.89 3.73
N GLU A 18 6.59 3.74 3.54
CA GLU A 18 6.00 4.45 4.67
C GLU A 18 5.32 3.47 5.62
N LEU A 19 4.64 2.47 5.08
CA LEU A 19 3.98 1.46 5.90
C LEU A 19 4.99 0.71 6.76
N GLU A 20 6.12 0.35 6.17
CA GLU A 20 7.18 -0.33 6.91
C GLU A 20 7.71 0.55 8.04
N GLU A 21 7.86 1.84 7.78
CA GLU A 21 8.33 2.77 8.81
C GLU A 21 7.32 2.90 9.94
N ILE A 22 6.04 2.91 9.60
CA ILE A 22 4.99 2.97 10.61
C ILE A 22 5.03 1.72 11.49
N ILE A 23 5.14 0.56 10.87
CA ILE A 23 5.19 -0.70 11.62
C ILE A 23 6.40 -0.71 12.55
N ALA A 24 7.57 -0.30 12.05
CA ALA A 24 8.77 -0.26 12.87
C ALA A 24 8.60 0.69 14.06
N THR A 25 7.99 1.85 13.82
CA THR A 25 7.76 2.83 14.87
C THR A 25 6.82 2.28 15.93
N LEU A 26 5.75 1.62 15.51
CA LEU A 26 4.81 1.02 16.44
C LEU A 26 5.44 -0.11 17.25
N GLU A 27 6.31 -0.88 16.60
CA GLU A 27 6.98 -1.98 17.29
C GLU A 27 7.94 -1.51 18.38
N GLN A 28 8.48 -0.31 18.24
CA GLN A 28 9.34 0.26 19.27
C GLN A 28 8.58 0.53 20.56
N GLY A 29 7.30 0.80 20.46
CA GLY A 29 6.44 0.96 21.63
C GLY A 29 6.69 2.21 22.45
N GLU A 30 7.32 3.22 21.85
CA GLU A 30 7.63 4.46 22.55
C GLU A 30 6.65 5.58 22.25
N ASN A 31 5.56 5.23 21.60
CA ASN A 31 4.56 6.21 21.20
C ASN A 31 3.51 6.41 22.27
N THR A 32 2.98 7.64 22.36
CA THR A 32 1.77 7.85 23.15
C THR A 32 0.62 7.14 22.45
N LEU A 33 -0.46 6.96 23.17
CA LEU A 33 -1.66 6.33 22.59
C LEU A 33 -2.15 7.11 21.38
N ASP A 34 -2.19 8.44 21.50
CA ASP A 34 -2.63 9.27 20.37
C ASP A 34 -1.74 9.09 19.16
N GLU A 35 -0.44 9.05 19.38
CA GLU A 35 0.50 8.85 18.29
C GLU A 35 0.31 7.49 17.65
N ALA A 36 0.14 6.47 18.48
CA ALA A 36 -0.05 5.11 17.98
C ALA A 36 -1.33 5.01 17.15
N LEU A 37 -2.41 5.64 17.61
CA LEU A 37 -3.66 5.63 16.87
C LEU A 37 -3.53 6.34 15.54
N ALA A 38 -2.84 7.49 15.52
CA ALA A 38 -2.63 8.22 14.27
C ALA A 38 -1.82 7.39 13.28
N LEU A 39 -0.77 6.73 13.77
CA LEU A 39 0.05 5.87 12.92
C LEU A 39 -0.75 4.68 12.40
N PHE A 40 -1.57 4.11 13.26
CA PHE A 40 -2.39 2.97 12.87
C PHE A 40 -3.38 3.36 11.77
N GLU A 41 -4.02 4.51 11.93
CA GLU A 41 -4.96 5.01 10.93
C GLU A 41 -4.27 5.27 9.61
N ARG A 42 -3.09 5.89 9.67
CA ARG A 42 -2.31 6.14 8.46
C ARG A 42 -1.91 4.82 7.81
N GLY A 43 -1.48 3.87 8.63
CA GLY A 43 -1.10 2.54 8.14
C GLY A 43 -2.24 1.82 7.44
N GLN A 44 -3.45 1.94 7.99
CA GLN A 44 -4.60 1.33 7.35
C GLN A 44 -4.92 1.96 6.02
N ALA A 45 -4.81 3.28 5.94
CA ALA A 45 -5.03 3.99 4.67
C ALA A 45 -3.99 3.56 3.64
N LEU A 46 -2.74 3.44 4.05
CA LEU A 46 -1.67 2.98 3.17
C LEU A 46 -1.93 1.56 2.70
N SER A 47 -2.35 0.70 3.61
CA SER A 47 -2.64 -0.69 3.29
C SER A 47 -3.75 -0.80 2.26
N ARG A 48 -4.82 -0.03 2.44
CA ARG A 48 -5.92 -0.04 1.48
C ARG A 48 -5.48 0.49 0.13
N HIS A 49 -4.66 1.53 0.14
CA HIS A 49 -4.16 2.11 -1.11
C HIS A 49 -3.30 1.10 -1.87
N CYS A 50 -2.40 0.42 -1.16
CA CYS A 50 -1.56 -0.60 -1.76
C CYS A 50 -2.39 -1.76 -2.31
N SER A 51 -3.38 -2.18 -1.53
CA SER A 51 -4.26 -3.27 -1.94
C SER A 51 -5.02 -2.91 -3.21
N GLY A 52 -5.51 -1.68 -3.28
CA GLY A 52 -6.19 -1.21 -4.48
C GLY A 52 -5.30 -1.20 -5.70
N MET A 53 -4.04 -0.77 -5.51
CA MET A 53 -3.09 -0.77 -6.61
C MET A 53 -2.78 -2.18 -7.08
N LEU A 54 -2.63 -3.11 -6.14
CA LEU A 54 -2.37 -4.51 -6.48
C LEU A 54 -3.57 -5.13 -7.19
N ASP A 55 -4.78 -4.83 -6.71
CA ASP A 55 -5.98 -5.33 -7.36
C ASP A 55 -6.06 -4.84 -8.81
N SER A 56 -5.76 -3.57 -9.03
CA SER A 56 -5.74 -3.01 -10.38
C SER A 56 -4.69 -3.68 -11.25
N ALA A 57 -3.51 -3.89 -10.67
CA ALA A 57 -2.43 -4.54 -11.40
C ALA A 57 -2.78 -5.98 -11.74
N GLU A 58 -3.38 -6.69 -10.77
CA GLU A 58 -3.81 -8.06 -11.01
C GLU A 58 -4.83 -8.14 -12.12
N LEU A 59 -5.77 -7.21 -12.12
CA LEU A 59 -6.79 -7.19 -13.16
C LEU A 59 -6.16 -7.00 -14.53
N ARG A 60 -5.20 -6.08 -14.63
CA ARG A 60 -4.49 -5.87 -15.90
C ARG A 60 -3.74 -7.11 -16.34
N VAL A 61 -3.07 -7.75 -15.39
CA VAL A 61 -2.33 -8.97 -15.67
C VAL A 61 -3.28 -10.06 -16.15
N GLN A 62 -4.42 -10.19 -15.49
CA GLN A 62 -5.41 -11.18 -15.89
C GLN A 62 -5.92 -10.93 -17.29
N GLN A 63 -6.17 -9.67 -17.63
CA GLN A 63 -6.63 -9.33 -18.97
C GLN A 63 -5.58 -9.68 -20.02
N LEU A 64 -4.34 -9.33 -19.76
CA LEU A 64 -3.27 -9.63 -20.68
C LEU A 64 -3.02 -11.13 -20.78
N THR A 65 -3.00 -11.79 -19.64
CA THR A 65 -2.74 -13.23 -19.60
C THR A 65 -3.89 -14.00 -20.24
N SER A 66 -5.08 -13.54 -20.03
CA SER A 66 -6.26 -14.18 -20.62
C SER A 66 -6.17 -14.16 -22.13
N GLU A 67 -5.82 -13.02 -22.70
CA GLU A 67 -5.65 -12.89 -24.14
C GLU A 67 -4.51 -13.78 -24.63
N ASP A 68 -3.39 -13.72 -23.92
CA ASP A 68 -2.22 -14.54 -24.26
C ASP A 68 -2.52 -16.01 -24.08
N SER A 69 -3.22 -16.34 -23.00
CA SER A 69 -3.57 -17.73 -22.72
C SER A 69 -4.40 -18.35 -23.82
N VAL A 70 -5.37 -17.58 -24.31
CA VAL A 70 -6.21 -18.08 -25.39
C VAL A 70 -5.38 -18.38 -26.61
N VAL A 71 -4.47 -17.47 -26.94
CA VAL A 71 -3.60 -17.67 -28.09
C VAL A 71 -2.64 -18.84 -27.84
N ALA A 72 -2.06 -18.88 -26.65
CA ALA A 72 -1.05 -19.89 -26.35
C ALA A 72 -1.63 -21.29 -26.26
N LEU A 73 -2.85 -21.41 -25.78
CA LEU A 73 -3.48 -22.71 -25.63
C LEU A 73 -3.97 -23.27 -26.96
N GLU A 74 -4.13 -22.43 -27.93
CA GLU A 74 -4.54 -22.85 -29.25
C GLU A 74 -3.34 -23.06 -30.14
#